data_d2036716534f4db06c480f8cab8faff5
#
_entry.id   d2036716534f4db06c480f8cab8faff5
#
_cell.length_a   1.000
_cell.length_b   1.000
_cell.length_c   1.000
_cell.angle_alpha   90.00
_cell.angle_beta   90.00
_cell.angle_gamma   90.00
#
_symmetry.space_group_name_H-M   'P 1'
#
loop_
_entity.id
_entity.type
_entity.pdbx_description
1 polymer ?
#
loop_
_entity_poly.entity_id
_entity_poly.type
_entity_poly.pdbx_seq_one_letter_code
_entity_poly.pdbx_strand_id
1 'polypeptide(L)'
;MYYILIDEVQYAITKDELKNPENIRLYNVLNSLMRLRNVDIYVTGSNSKMLTKDVLTAFRGRGDEVKIYPISFKEYYSFVGGDKSDAYEEYALYGGMPLVLTKKSDAEKMNYLQTLFTEVYFKDIVERYDIELPDVLSELTDDLCSSVGSLTNANKISNTLQTVKNI
;
A
#
# COMPACT_ATOMS: atom_id res chain seq x y z
N MET A 1 24.16 16.97 11.93
CA MET A 1 23.58 15.77 11.34
C MET A 1 22.45 16.21 10.47
N TYR A 2 22.34 15.69 9.23
CA TYR A 2 21.30 16.03 8.27
C TYR A 2 20.43 14.81 8.05
N TYR A 3 19.12 15.01 7.95
CA TYR A 3 18.14 13.98 7.61
C TYR A 3 17.65 14.23 6.19
N ILE A 4 17.76 13.23 5.33
CA ILE A 4 17.27 13.27 3.94
C ILE A 4 16.06 12.34 3.88
N LEU A 5 14.89 12.93 3.59
CA LEU A 5 13.63 12.21 3.45
C LEU A 5 13.25 12.22 1.97
N ILE A 6 13.13 11.05 1.37
CA ILE A 6 12.76 10.89 -0.04
C ILE A 6 11.50 10.04 -0.08
N ASP A 7 10.41 10.66 -0.49
CA ASP A 7 9.11 10.01 -0.60
C ASP A 7 8.88 9.47 -2.00
N GLU A 8 8.20 8.33 -2.10
CA GLU A 8 7.81 7.69 -3.37
C GLU A 8 8.98 7.52 -4.34
N VAL A 9 10.09 6.92 -3.87
CA VAL A 9 11.35 6.80 -4.64
C VAL A 9 11.19 6.09 -5.98
N GLN A 10 10.14 5.29 -6.19
CA GLN A 10 9.89 4.62 -7.47
C GLN A 10 9.66 5.60 -8.62
N TYR A 11 9.18 6.83 -8.36
CA TYR A 11 9.03 7.85 -9.40
C TYR A 11 10.36 8.41 -9.90
N ALA A 12 11.44 8.20 -9.17
CA ALA A 12 12.79 8.59 -9.61
C ALA A 12 13.44 7.53 -10.53
N ILE A 13 12.77 6.42 -10.79
CA ILE A 13 13.28 5.31 -11.59
C ILE A 13 12.47 5.22 -12.89
N THR A 14 13.15 5.28 -14.02
CA THR A 14 12.50 5.21 -15.33
C THR A 14 12.16 3.77 -15.73
N LYS A 15 11.19 3.59 -16.64
CA LYS A 15 10.82 2.26 -17.16
C LYS A 15 12.00 1.53 -17.81
N ASP A 16 12.95 2.27 -18.41
CA ASP A 16 14.14 1.68 -19.01
C ASP A 16 15.18 1.24 -17.99
N GLU A 17 15.31 1.98 -16.89
CA GLU A 17 16.17 1.57 -15.76
C GLU A 17 15.64 0.30 -15.08
N LEU A 18 14.32 0.09 -15.07
CA LEU A 18 13.71 -1.14 -14.53
C LEU A 18 14.09 -2.41 -15.30
N LYS A 19 14.39 -2.28 -16.61
CA LYS A 19 14.86 -3.41 -17.44
C LYS A 19 16.32 -3.80 -17.12
N ASN A 20 17.07 -2.86 -16.52
CA ASN A 20 18.49 -3.06 -16.19
C ASN A 20 18.76 -2.58 -14.75
N PRO A 21 18.36 -3.35 -13.72
CA PRO A 21 18.45 -2.94 -12.32
C PRO A 21 19.84 -2.51 -11.84
N GLU A 22 20.89 -3.03 -12.49
CA GLU A 22 22.29 -2.68 -12.16
C GLU A 22 22.64 -1.22 -12.47
N ASN A 23 21.85 -0.56 -13.34
CA ASN A 23 22.13 0.79 -13.84
C ASN A 23 21.18 1.86 -13.28
N ILE A 24 20.42 1.55 -12.24
CA ILE A 24 19.49 2.51 -11.63
C ILE A 24 20.28 3.66 -10.98
N ARG A 25 20.14 4.87 -11.54
CA ARG A 25 20.87 6.07 -11.09
C ARG A 25 20.57 6.43 -9.64
N LEU A 26 19.31 6.23 -9.21
CA LEU A 26 18.90 6.48 -7.82
C LEU A 26 19.78 5.72 -6.83
N TYR A 27 20.10 4.44 -7.08
CA TYR A 27 20.94 3.65 -6.18
C TYR A 27 22.37 4.18 -6.08
N ASN A 28 22.90 4.70 -7.17
CA ASN A 28 24.23 5.34 -7.16
C ASN A 28 24.25 6.64 -6.35
N VAL A 29 23.18 7.43 -6.45
CA VAL A 29 23.02 8.65 -5.66
C VAL A 29 22.91 8.33 -4.17
N LEU A 30 22.02 7.40 -3.79
CA LEU A 30 21.85 6.98 -2.39
C LEU A 30 23.14 6.37 -1.82
N ASN A 31 23.83 5.52 -2.59
CA ASN A 31 25.14 4.98 -2.18
C ASN A 31 26.20 6.08 -1.96
N SER A 32 26.15 7.15 -2.74
CA SER A 32 27.07 8.27 -2.58
C SER A 32 26.74 9.09 -1.33
N LEU A 33 25.47 9.32 -1.07
CA LEU A 33 25.00 10.01 0.13
C LEU A 33 25.32 9.22 1.41
N MET A 34 25.17 7.91 1.41
CA MET A 34 25.50 7.04 2.54
C MET A 34 27.00 7.00 2.92
N ARG A 35 27.90 7.57 2.10
CA ARG A 35 29.30 7.75 2.45
C ARG A 35 29.53 8.94 3.37
N LEU A 36 28.58 9.84 3.45
CA LEU A 36 28.65 11.04 4.30
C LEU A 36 28.35 10.63 5.75
N ARG A 37 29.27 10.91 6.66
CA ARG A 37 29.16 10.51 8.09
C ARG A 37 28.10 11.28 8.88
N ASN A 38 27.62 12.38 8.34
CA ASN A 38 26.70 13.31 9.01
C ASN A 38 25.31 13.31 8.34
N VAL A 39 24.99 12.30 7.58
CA VAL A 39 23.71 12.18 6.86
C VAL A 39 23.02 10.88 7.26
N ASP A 40 21.73 10.95 7.53
CA ASP A 40 20.83 9.83 7.70
C ASP A 40 19.74 9.92 6.63
N ILE A 41 19.41 8.80 5.97
CA ILE A 41 18.56 8.79 4.78
C ILE A 41 17.37 7.87 5.02
N TYR A 42 16.20 8.41 4.83
CA TYR A 42 14.93 7.68 4.87
C TYR A 42 14.29 7.73 3.49
N VAL A 43 13.92 6.57 2.97
CA VAL A 43 13.24 6.45 1.68
C VAL A 43 11.92 5.74 1.88
N THR A 44 10.86 6.22 1.22
CA THR A 44 9.58 5.53 1.17
C THR A 44 9.23 5.13 -0.27
N GLY A 45 8.32 4.20 -0.39
CA GLY A 45 7.77 3.82 -1.68
C GLY A 45 6.67 2.77 -1.54
N SER A 46 5.65 2.88 -2.37
CA SER A 46 4.50 1.99 -2.37
C SER A 46 4.76 0.64 -3.06
N ASN A 47 5.88 0.50 -3.78
CA ASN A 47 6.20 -0.70 -4.53
C ASN A 47 7.18 -1.61 -3.78
N SER A 48 6.63 -2.58 -3.05
CA SER A 48 7.42 -3.57 -2.31
C SER A 48 8.40 -4.39 -3.19
N LYS A 49 8.11 -4.61 -4.47
CA LYS A 49 9.00 -5.35 -5.37
C LYS A 49 10.28 -4.58 -5.69
N MET A 50 10.20 -3.25 -5.76
CA MET A 50 11.35 -2.40 -6.05
C MET A 50 12.20 -2.11 -4.82
N LEU A 51 11.58 -2.09 -3.63
CA LEU A 51 12.28 -1.73 -2.40
C LEU A 51 12.90 -2.94 -1.67
N THR A 52 12.34 -4.15 -1.80
CA THR A 52 12.71 -5.26 -0.91
C THR A 52 13.90 -6.07 -1.34
N LYS A 53 14.05 -6.47 -2.61
CA LYS A 53 15.17 -7.32 -3.03
C LYS A 53 16.31 -6.53 -3.65
N ASP A 54 15.98 -5.61 -4.53
CA ASP A 54 17.00 -4.90 -5.31
C ASP A 54 17.65 -3.78 -4.49
N VAL A 55 16.86 -3.08 -3.65
CA VAL A 55 17.35 -2.02 -2.76
C VAL A 55 18.25 -2.61 -1.67
N LEU A 56 17.81 -3.67 -0.98
CA LEU A 56 18.64 -4.31 0.05
C LEU A 56 19.93 -4.88 -0.54
N THR A 57 19.88 -5.44 -1.74
CA THR A 57 21.05 -5.95 -2.46
C THR A 57 21.96 -4.81 -2.92
N ALA A 58 21.38 -3.72 -3.45
CA ALA A 58 22.15 -2.55 -3.87
C ALA A 58 22.84 -1.84 -2.70
N PHE A 59 22.20 -1.84 -1.53
CA PHE A 59 22.80 -1.25 -0.31
C PHE A 59 23.64 -2.19 0.51
N ARG A 60 23.77 -3.46 0.11
CA ARG A 60 24.67 -4.45 0.73
C ARG A 60 24.52 -4.53 2.26
N GLY A 61 23.29 -4.54 2.76
CA GLY A 61 23.00 -4.60 4.19
C GLY A 61 23.30 -3.33 4.98
N ARG A 62 23.38 -2.16 4.31
CA ARG A 62 23.59 -0.86 4.95
C ARG A 62 22.31 -0.09 5.24
N GLY A 63 21.17 -0.73 5.15
CA GLY A 63 19.87 -0.13 5.45
C GLY A 63 18.99 -1.11 6.18
N ASP A 64 18.09 -0.57 6.99
CA ASP A 64 17.05 -1.31 7.69
C ASP A 64 15.69 -1.06 7.04
N GLU A 65 14.87 -2.10 6.93
CA GLU A 65 13.50 -1.99 6.46
C GLU A 65 12.55 -1.74 7.64
N VAL A 66 11.81 -0.66 7.58
CA VAL A 66 10.73 -0.37 8.53
C VAL A 66 9.38 -0.56 7.83
N LYS A 67 8.64 -1.58 8.23
CA LYS A 67 7.29 -1.86 7.69
C LYS A 67 6.26 -1.08 8.49
N ILE A 68 5.50 -0.25 7.79
CA ILE A 68 4.38 0.49 8.36
C ILE A 68 3.09 -0.25 8.01
N TYR A 69 2.34 -0.64 9.04
CA TYR A 69 1.05 -1.31 8.90
C TYR A 69 -0.07 -0.37 9.33
N PRO A 70 -1.31 -0.61 8.90
CA PRO A 70 -2.47 -0.02 9.55
C PRO A 70 -2.42 -0.25 11.06
N ILE A 71 -2.97 0.68 11.85
CA ILE A 71 -3.00 0.54 13.30
C ILE A 71 -3.77 -0.73 13.70
N SER A 72 -3.19 -1.50 14.62
CA SER A 72 -3.84 -2.68 15.19
C SER A 72 -5.00 -2.27 16.12
N PHE A 73 -5.91 -3.19 16.42
CA PHE A 73 -6.98 -2.94 17.40
C PHE A 73 -6.40 -2.53 18.78
N LYS A 74 -5.27 -3.08 19.18
CA LYS A 74 -4.62 -2.70 20.44
C LYS A 74 -4.22 -1.23 20.45
N GLU A 75 -3.62 -0.73 19.38
CA GLU A 75 -3.21 0.66 19.24
C GLU A 75 -4.44 1.57 19.14
N TYR A 76 -5.43 1.17 18.34
CA TYR A 76 -6.71 1.85 18.22
C TYR A 76 -7.38 2.03 19.60
N TYR A 77 -7.56 0.93 20.35
CA TYR A 77 -8.20 0.95 21.66
C TYR A 77 -7.40 1.76 22.68
N SER A 78 -6.07 1.73 22.60
CA SER A 78 -5.22 2.58 23.47
C SER A 78 -5.46 4.09 23.23
N PHE A 79 -5.88 4.46 22.05
CA PHE A 79 -6.16 5.86 21.68
C PHE A 79 -7.59 6.28 22.02
N VAL A 80 -8.60 5.47 21.67
CA VAL A 80 -10.02 5.84 21.84
C VAL A 80 -10.52 5.56 23.26
N GLY A 81 -10.07 4.50 23.91
CA GLY A 81 -10.54 4.07 25.25
C GLY A 81 -12.02 3.62 25.26
N GLY A 82 -12.68 3.78 26.40
CA GLY A 82 -14.09 3.49 26.55
C GLY A 82 -14.41 1.99 26.70
N ASP A 83 -15.62 1.58 26.30
CA ASP A 83 -15.99 0.17 26.27
C ASP A 83 -15.25 -0.57 25.16
N LYS A 84 -14.74 -1.75 25.49
CA LYS A 84 -13.91 -2.51 24.56
C LYS A 84 -14.70 -3.15 23.43
N SER A 85 -15.96 -3.51 23.69
CA SER A 85 -16.83 -4.11 22.67
C SER A 85 -17.25 -3.07 21.64
N ASP A 86 -17.66 -1.90 22.09
CA ASP A 86 -18.04 -0.78 21.23
C ASP A 86 -16.83 -0.34 20.37
N ALA A 87 -15.67 -0.21 20.98
CA ALA A 87 -14.43 0.13 20.28
C ALA A 87 -14.03 -0.93 19.24
N TYR A 88 -14.29 -2.21 19.52
CA TYR A 88 -14.02 -3.29 18.58
C TYR A 88 -15.00 -3.28 17.40
N GLU A 89 -16.28 -3.04 17.65
CA GLU A 89 -17.28 -2.91 16.59
C GLU A 89 -16.95 -1.76 15.64
N GLU A 90 -16.55 -0.61 16.18
CA GLU A 90 -16.13 0.53 15.38
C GLU A 90 -14.86 0.22 14.58
N TYR A 91 -13.86 -0.42 15.21
CA TYR A 91 -12.64 -0.83 14.53
C TYR A 91 -12.91 -1.87 13.44
N ALA A 92 -13.81 -2.83 13.67
CA ALA A 92 -14.19 -3.83 12.68
C ALA A 92 -14.91 -3.20 11.48
N LEU A 93 -15.65 -2.12 11.69
CA LEU A 93 -16.36 -1.40 10.63
C LEU A 93 -15.44 -0.51 9.80
N TYR A 94 -14.55 0.26 10.44
CA TYR A 94 -13.74 1.29 9.75
C TYR A 94 -12.28 0.91 9.56
N GLY A 95 -11.81 -0.16 10.18
CA GLY A 95 -10.45 -0.64 10.07
C GLY A 95 -9.40 0.22 10.75
N GLY A 96 -8.13 -0.03 10.41
CA GLY A 96 -6.97 0.56 11.07
C GLY A 96 -6.31 1.72 10.31
N MET A 97 -6.99 2.41 9.39
CA MET A 97 -6.41 3.57 8.72
C MET A 97 -6.32 4.77 9.67
N PRO A 98 -5.11 5.33 9.93
CA PRO A 98 -4.92 6.32 11.00
C PRO A 98 -5.81 7.56 10.88
N LEU A 99 -6.04 8.06 9.66
CA LEU A 99 -6.85 9.25 9.45
C LEU A 99 -8.35 9.05 9.78
N VAL A 100 -8.83 7.81 9.87
CA VAL A 100 -10.20 7.53 10.34
C VAL A 100 -10.40 8.08 11.75
N LEU A 101 -9.39 7.96 12.62
CA LEU A 101 -9.45 8.48 14.01
C LEU A 101 -9.63 9.99 14.10
N THR A 102 -9.30 10.72 13.04
CA THR A 102 -9.46 12.18 13.00
C THR A 102 -10.85 12.64 12.53
N LYS A 103 -11.66 11.71 12.00
CA LYS A 103 -12.99 12.00 11.48
C LYS A 103 -14.01 11.99 12.61
N LYS A 104 -14.95 12.95 12.57
CA LYS A 104 -15.90 13.18 13.66
C LYS A 104 -17.22 12.45 13.49
N SER A 105 -17.58 12.10 12.25
CA SER A 105 -18.84 11.42 11.95
C SER A 105 -18.61 10.17 11.09
N ASP A 106 -19.56 9.24 11.16
CA ASP A 106 -19.55 8.03 10.34
C ASP A 106 -19.53 8.35 8.84
N ALA A 107 -20.27 9.37 8.44
CA ALA A 107 -20.28 9.84 7.06
C ALA A 107 -18.88 10.32 6.60
N GLU A 108 -18.16 11.05 7.45
CA GLU A 108 -16.79 11.48 7.15
C GLU A 108 -15.81 10.30 7.08
N LYS A 109 -15.95 9.31 7.98
CA LYS A 109 -15.13 8.09 7.97
C LYS A 109 -15.37 7.29 6.69
N MET A 110 -16.61 7.03 6.35
CA MET A 110 -16.99 6.29 5.15
C MET A 110 -16.54 7.01 3.87
N ASN A 111 -16.77 8.30 3.77
CA ASN A 111 -16.36 9.09 2.60
C ASN A 111 -14.82 9.08 2.44
N TYR A 112 -14.09 9.21 3.55
CA TYR A 112 -12.63 9.11 3.52
C TYR A 112 -12.16 7.74 3.02
N LEU A 113 -12.71 6.66 3.54
CA LEU A 113 -12.34 5.29 3.15
C LEU A 113 -12.70 5.01 1.68
N GLN A 114 -13.86 5.46 1.23
CA GLN A 114 -14.27 5.31 -0.16
C GLN A 114 -13.35 6.09 -1.11
N THR A 115 -13.02 7.34 -0.77
CA THR A 115 -12.07 8.14 -1.55
C THR A 115 -10.69 7.49 -1.57
N LEU A 116 -10.21 7.02 -0.43
CA LEU A 116 -8.92 6.33 -0.34
C LEU A 116 -8.90 5.07 -1.21
N PHE A 117 -9.97 4.30 -1.20
CA PHE A 117 -10.07 3.08 -2.01
C PHE A 117 -10.09 3.40 -3.51
N THR A 118 -10.96 4.32 -3.95
CA THR A 118 -11.14 4.60 -5.37
C THR A 118 -9.99 5.40 -5.98
N GLU A 119 -9.57 6.47 -5.31
CA GLU A 119 -8.60 7.42 -5.88
C GLU A 119 -7.15 7.00 -5.65
N VAL A 120 -6.88 6.21 -4.60
CA VAL A 120 -5.52 5.81 -4.27
C VAL A 120 -5.30 4.35 -4.65
N TYR A 121 -5.96 3.42 -3.98
CA TYR A 121 -5.65 2.00 -4.17
C TYR A 121 -6.12 1.47 -5.52
N PHE A 122 -7.37 1.71 -5.90
CA PHE A 122 -7.92 1.19 -7.15
C PHE A 122 -7.19 1.76 -8.36
N LYS A 123 -7.03 3.08 -8.40
CA LYS A 123 -6.33 3.78 -9.47
C LYS A 123 -4.85 3.36 -9.56
N ASP A 124 -4.16 3.27 -8.43
CA ASP A 124 -2.76 2.82 -8.38
C ASP A 124 -2.59 1.38 -8.90
N ILE A 125 -3.53 0.48 -8.60
CA ILE A 125 -3.52 -0.90 -9.12
C ILE A 125 -3.72 -0.89 -10.65
N VAL A 126 -4.70 -0.14 -11.15
CA VAL A 126 -5.00 -0.05 -12.58
C VAL A 126 -3.79 0.48 -13.36
N GLU A 127 -3.21 1.58 -12.90
CA GLU A 127 -2.04 2.20 -13.54
C GLU A 127 -0.78 1.33 -13.46
N ARG A 128 -0.54 0.71 -12.30
CA ARG A 128 0.66 -0.11 -12.06
C ARG A 128 0.71 -1.38 -12.89
N TYR A 129 -0.43 -2.01 -13.09
CA TYR A 129 -0.53 -3.29 -13.79
C TYR A 129 -1.07 -3.15 -15.22
N ASP A 130 -1.26 -1.90 -15.67
CA ASP A 130 -1.78 -1.58 -17.02
C ASP A 130 -3.07 -2.35 -17.34
N ILE A 131 -4.02 -2.28 -16.38
CA ILE A 131 -5.27 -3.05 -16.46
C ILE A 131 -6.18 -2.42 -17.51
N GLU A 132 -6.45 -3.16 -18.57
CA GLU A 132 -7.26 -2.71 -19.71
C GLU A 132 -8.77 -2.59 -19.39
N LEU A 133 -9.25 -3.35 -18.39
CA LEU A 133 -10.67 -3.43 -18.03
C LEU A 133 -10.88 -3.07 -16.54
N PRO A 134 -10.84 -1.78 -16.17
CA PRO A 134 -11.03 -1.35 -14.77
C PRO A 134 -12.38 -1.78 -14.17
N ASP A 135 -13.44 -1.83 -14.97
CA ASP A 135 -14.78 -2.26 -14.53
C ASP A 135 -14.78 -3.72 -14.06
N VAL A 136 -14.02 -4.59 -14.74
CA VAL A 136 -13.88 -6.01 -14.33
C VAL A 136 -13.11 -6.10 -13.01
N LEU A 137 -12.12 -5.24 -12.80
CA LEU A 137 -11.41 -5.18 -11.53
C LEU A 137 -12.32 -4.71 -10.38
N SER A 138 -13.24 -3.78 -10.65
CA SER A 138 -14.23 -3.35 -9.65
C SER A 138 -15.15 -4.50 -9.25
N GLU A 139 -15.72 -5.21 -10.22
CA GLU A 139 -16.57 -6.39 -9.98
C GLU A 139 -15.80 -7.50 -9.23
N LEU A 140 -14.55 -7.75 -9.62
CA LEU A 140 -13.68 -8.69 -8.92
C LEU A 140 -13.50 -8.29 -7.45
N THR A 141 -13.35 -7.01 -7.18
CA THR A 141 -13.19 -6.49 -5.82
C THR A 141 -14.46 -6.71 -5.00
N ASP A 142 -15.64 -6.45 -5.59
CA ASP A 142 -16.94 -6.68 -4.94
C ASP A 142 -17.17 -8.17 -4.64
N ASP A 143 -16.82 -9.06 -5.58
CA ASP A 143 -16.87 -10.51 -5.40
C ASP A 143 -15.93 -10.97 -4.27
N LEU A 144 -14.72 -10.45 -4.22
CA LEU A 144 -13.77 -10.76 -3.15
C LEU A 144 -14.26 -10.26 -1.80
N CYS A 145 -14.79 -9.04 -1.72
CA CYS A 145 -15.34 -8.47 -0.49
C CYS A 145 -16.54 -9.28 0.02
N SER A 146 -17.44 -9.70 -0.88
CA SER A 146 -18.61 -10.51 -0.50
C SER A 146 -18.26 -11.93 -0.08
N SER A 147 -17.12 -12.45 -0.51
CA SER A 147 -16.66 -13.81 -0.19
C SER A 147 -15.66 -13.88 0.98
N VAL A 148 -15.42 -12.77 1.68
CA VAL A 148 -14.55 -12.74 2.86
C VAL A 148 -15.03 -13.77 3.91
N GLY A 149 -14.10 -14.60 4.38
CA GLY A 149 -14.41 -15.69 5.33
C GLY A 149 -14.95 -16.98 4.70
N SER A 150 -15.13 -17.04 3.37
CA SER A 150 -15.55 -18.24 2.65
C SER A 150 -14.42 -18.83 1.78
N LEU A 151 -14.57 -20.12 1.42
CA LEU A 151 -13.64 -20.76 0.50
C LEU A 151 -13.89 -20.28 -0.94
N THR A 152 -12.85 -19.72 -1.53
CA THR A 152 -12.87 -19.30 -2.94
C THR A 152 -11.57 -19.67 -3.65
N ASN A 153 -11.58 -19.66 -4.99
CA ASN A 153 -10.40 -19.84 -5.81
C ASN A 153 -10.52 -19.05 -7.12
N ALA A 154 -9.39 -18.82 -7.77
CA ALA A 154 -9.31 -18.02 -8.99
C ALA A 154 -10.21 -18.54 -10.12
N ASN A 155 -10.33 -19.87 -10.29
CA ASN A 155 -11.19 -20.45 -11.34
C ASN A 155 -12.67 -20.17 -11.08
N LYS A 156 -13.13 -20.28 -9.82
CA LYS A 156 -14.52 -19.97 -9.45
C LYS A 156 -14.84 -18.51 -9.76
N ILE A 157 -13.97 -17.60 -9.36
CA ILE A 157 -14.13 -16.16 -9.61
C ILE A 157 -14.16 -15.89 -11.13
N SER A 158 -13.20 -16.43 -11.88
CA SER A 158 -13.13 -16.28 -13.34
C SER A 158 -14.42 -16.76 -14.03
N ASN A 159 -14.92 -17.93 -13.64
CA ASN A 159 -16.17 -18.46 -14.20
C ASN A 159 -17.38 -17.59 -13.87
N THR A 160 -17.45 -17.03 -12.66
CA THR A 160 -18.51 -16.10 -12.28
C THR A 160 -18.48 -14.84 -13.16
N LEU A 161 -17.32 -14.20 -13.28
CA LEU A 161 -17.17 -13.01 -14.11
C LEU A 161 -17.46 -13.25 -15.60
N GLN A 162 -17.01 -14.40 -16.14
CA GLN A 162 -17.32 -14.80 -17.53
C GLN A 162 -18.81 -15.02 -17.75
N THR A 163 -19.50 -15.63 -16.77
CA THR A 163 -20.94 -15.89 -16.88
C THR A 163 -21.76 -14.60 -16.85
N VAL A 164 -21.35 -13.64 -16.05
CA VAL A 164 -22.04 -12.34 -15.91
C VAL A 164 -21.85 -11.46 -17.14
N LYS A 165 -20.70 -11.48 -17.77
CA LYS A 165 -20.37 -10.58 -18.91
C LYS A 165 -20.51 -11.21 -20.29
N ASN A 166 -20.81 -12.51 -20.41
CA ASN A 166 -20.78 -13.21 -21.70
C ASN A 166 -19.47 -13.04 -22.50
N ILE A 167 -18.33 -12.95 -21.77
CA ILE A 167 -16.98 -12.79 -22.32
C ILE A 167 -16.33 -14.15 -22.47
#